data_460dcd45df703ce072edb3004115f1f6
#
_entry.id   460dcd45df703ce072edb3004115f1f6
#
_cell.length_a   1.000
_cell.length_b   1.000
_cell.length_c   1.000
_cell.angle_alpha   90.00
_cell.angle_beta   90.00
_cell.angle_gamma   90.00
#
_symmetry.space_group_name_H-M   'P 1'
#
loop_
_entity.id
_entity.type
_entity.pdbx_description
1 polymer ?
#
loop_
_entity_poly.entity_id
_entity_poly.type
_entity_poly.pdbx_seq_one_letter_code
_entity_poly.pdbx_strand_id
1 'polypeptide(L)'
;MKNKGDEWIEQAVGNRAGTRFFIKVINLFGLFPAYFFLFFASCQYLFFDRKSSAAIRNYRRRLGLSTSKLHLFRHFYSFGVTLIDRYAYMGKRESHRFKTLHSNEERIIREVGQGKGVILLGAHFGNWEFAGNLLTKRITARVHVFMYATGNEYKDGNISVINNLIIHHVQNAASDIAVEIINALRSGDIVCMHGDRFIEGQRTETIDFLGKTARFPVGPMALAAITGAPVIICHTVRTALFSYTFSAEEPVQISAGVDRTVRDEQMRSALEKYVSVLEKMCRKYPYQWYNFYQFWENS
;
A
#
# COMPACT_ATOMS: atom_id res chain seq x y z
N MET A 1 0.28 -21.86 28.40
CA MET A 1 1.30 -21.29 27.54
C MET A 1 0.57 -20.56 26.40
N LYS A 2 0.47 -19.22 26.49
CA LYS A 2 -0.18 -18.43 25.44
C LYS A 2 0.79 -18.37 24.26
N ASN A 3 0.42 -18.98 23.14
CA ASN A 3 1.02 -18.66 21.85
C ASN A 3 0.69 -17.17 21.57
N LYS A 4 1.70 -16.33 21.69
CA LYS A 4 1.67 -14.99 21.09
C LYS A 4 1.69 -15.23 19.58
N GLY A 5 0.50 -15.27 18.97
CA GLY A 5 0.39 -15.09 17.55
C GLY A 5 1.18 -13.83 17.19
N ASP A 6 1.98 -13.90 16.16
CA ASP A 6 2.75 -12.76 15.66
C ASP A 6 1.73 -11.66 15.33
N GLU A 7 1.42 -10.79 16.32
CA GLU A 7 0.77 -9.52 16.07
C GLU A 7 1.64 -8.79 15.07
N TRP A 8 1.14 -8.67 13.86
CA TRP A 8 1.76 -7.83 12.86
C TRP A 8 1.53 -6.36 13.28
N ILE A 9 2.31 -5.93 14.26
CA ILE A 9 2.55 -4.52 14.48
C ILE A 9 3.44 -4.10 13.32
N GLU A 10 3.03 -3.10 12.57
CA GLU A 10 3.81 -2.44 11.54
C GLU A 10 5.13 -1.94 12.16
N GLN A 11 6.05 -2.84 12.37
CA GLN A 11 7.44 -2.46 12.58
C GLN A 11 7.84 -1.84 11.26
N ALA A 12 7.80 -0.50 11.24
CA ALA A 12 8.41 0.25 10.17
C ALA A 12 9.79 -0.38 9.96
N VAL A 13 9.97 -1.08 8.83
CA VAL A 13 11.25 -1.64 8.45
C VAL A 13 12.16 -0.44 8.21
N GLY A 14 12.77 0.04 9.27
CA GLY A 14 13.61 1.23 9.29
C GLY A 14 13.70 1.79 10.70
N ASN A 15 14.88 1.67 11.32
CA ASN A 15 15.18 2.37 12.57
C ASN A 15 15.05 3.89 12.31
N ARG A 16 14.40 4.66 13.19
CA ARG A 16 14.30 6.14 13.13
C ARG A 16 15.65 6.82 12.87
N ALA A 17 16.73 6.27 13.43
CA ALA A 17 18.08 6.76 13.19
C ALA A 17 18.50 6.58 11.73
N GLY A 18 18.19 5.42 11.14
CA GLY A 18 18.44 5.14 9.72
C GLY A 18 17.66 6.07 8.80
N THR A 19 16.37 6.28 9.06
CA THR A 19 15.54 7.23 8.29
C THR A 19 16.11 8.65 8.35
N ARG A 20 16.45 9.16 9.54
CA ARG A 20 17.08 10.47 9.71
C ARG A 20 18.43 10.58 8.99
N PHE A 21 19.22 9.53 9.02
CA PHE A 21 20.49 9.46 8.30
C PHE A 21 20.27 9.63 6.80
N PHE A 22 19.37 8.84 6.19
CA PHE A 22 19.08 8.92 4.76
C PHE A 22 18.50 10.28 4.37
N ILE A 23 17.60 10.87 5.16
CA ILE A 23 17.07 12.22 4.92
C ILE A 23 18.21 13.25 4.91
N LYS A 24 19.15 13.18 5.88
CA LYS A 24 20.31 14.08 5.91
C LYS A 24 21.20 13.88 4.68
N VAL A 25 21.47 12.62 4.29
CA VAL A 25 22.28 12.33 3.10
C VAL A 25 21.62 12.88 1.84
N ILE A 26 20.31 12.67 1.66
CA ILE A 26 19.56 13.22 0.51
C ILE A 26 19.65 14.75 0.48
N ASN A 27 19.44 15.39 1.61
CA ASN A 27 19.45 16.87 1.70
C ASN A 27 20.83 17.49 1.46
N LEU A 28 21.90 16.84 1.91
CA LEU A 28 23.26 17.36 1.80
C LEU A 28 23.93 16.97 0.47
N PHE A 29 23.78 15.72 0.06
CA PHE A 29 24.57 15.12 -1.02
C PHE A 29 23.73 14.63 -2.21
N GLY A 30 22.38 14.58 -2.05
CA GLY A 30 21.47 14.13 -3.10
C GLY A 30 21.24 12.61 -3.10
N LEU A 31 20.61 12.12 -4.18
CA LEU A 31 20.10 10.74 -4.29
C LEU A 31 21.21 9.69 -4.47
N PHE A 32 22.23 9.96 -5.28
CA PHE A 32 23.24 8.95 -5.60
C PHE A 32 24.03 8.46 -4.37
N PRO A 33 24.52 9.34 -3.48
CA PRO A 33 25.10 8.91 -2.22
C PRO A 33 24.12 8.14 -1.32
N ALA A 34 22.83 8.51 -1.31
CA ALA A 34 21.83 7.77 -0.56
C ALA A 34 21.68 6.34 -1.09
N TYR A 35 21.63 6.11 -2.40
CA TYR A 35 21.61 4.77 -2.98
C TYR A 35 22.89 3.97 -2.70
N PHE A 36 24.04 4.62 -2.66
CA PHE A 36 25.29 3.98 -2.27
C PHE A 36 25.23 3.46 -0.83
N PHE A 37 24.80 4.28 0.13
CA PHE A 37 24.64 3.82 1.51
C PHE A 37 23.51 2.78 1.67
N LEU A 38 22.47 2.84 0.85
CA LEU A 38 21.41 1.85 0.83
C LEU A 38 21.92 0.45 0.48
N PHE A 39 22.97 0.33 -0.34
CA PHE A 39 23.61 -0.95 -0.63
C PHE A 39 24.03 -1.66 0.67
N PHE A 40 24.70 -0.97 1.57
CA PHE A 40 25.15 -1.52 2.85
C PHE A 40 23.98 -1.85 3.78
N ALA A 41 22.98 -0.98 3.86
CA ALA A 41 21.77 -1.26 4.63
C ALA A 41 21.05 -2.52 4.10
N SER A 42 20.95 -2.68 2.78
CA SER A 42 20.33 -3.85 2.17
C SER A 42 21.13 -5.14 2.44
N CYS A 43 22.45 -5.08 2.45
CA CYS A 43 23.31 -6.18 2.89
C CYS A 43 23.04 -6.54 4.35
N GLN A 44 22.93 -5.55 5.23
CA GLN A 44 22.61 -5.77 6.64
C GLN A 44 21.29 -6.53 6.80
N TYR A 45 20.21 -6.10 6.15
CA TYR A 45 18.93 -6.80 6.19
C TYR A 45 19.05 -8.23 5.64
N LEU A 46 19.73 -8.42 4.53
CA LEU A 46 19.95 -9.75 3.95
C LEU A 46 20.59 -10.74 4.92
N PHE A 47 21.56 -10.29 5.73
CA PHE A 47 22.31 -11.16 6.63
C PHE A 47 21.64 -11.33 7.99
N PHE A 48 20.99 -10.31 8.52
CA PHE A 48 20.48 -10.30 9.89
C PHE A 48 18.96 -10.49 9.98
N ASP A 49 18.17 -10.06 8.99
CA ASP A 49 16.72 -10.25 8.99
C ASP A 49 16.32 -11.58 8.34
N ARG A 50 16.38 -12.64 9.14
CA ARG A 50 16.04 -13.99 8.70
C ARG A 50 14.54 -14.14 8.42
N LYS A 51 13.67 -13.46 9.17
CA LYS A 51 12.21 -13.53 9.01
C LYS A 51 11.77 -12.98 7.66
N SER A 52 12.15 -11.75 7.36
CA SER A 52 11.86 -11.13 6.06
C SER A 52 12.49 -11.88 4.89
N SER A 53 13.75 -12.39 5.08
CA SER A 53 14.42 -13.22 4.07
C SER A 53 13.65 -14.50 3.77
N ALA A 54 13.06 -15.15 4.79
CA ALA A 54 12.23 -16.35 4.63
C ALA A 54 10.92 -16.02 3.89
N ALA A 55 10.25 -14.92 4.24
CA ALA A 55 9.05 -14.45 3.58
C ALA A 55 9.29 -14.16 2.09
N ILE A 56 10.36 -13.43 1.75
CA ILE A 56 10.75 -13.17 0.36
C ILE A 56 11.03 -14.48 -0.40
N ARG A 57 11.72 -15.46 0.22
CA ARG A 57 11.97 -16.78 -0.41
C ARG A 57 10.65 -17.49 -0.69
N ASN A 58 9.71 -17.52 0.25
CA ASN A 58 8.41 -18.14 0.08
C ASN A 58 7.65 -17.49 -1.10
N TYR A 59 7.54 -16.16 -1.10
CA TYR A 59 6.95 -15.40 -2.20
C TYR A 59 7.58 -15.72 -3.56
N ARG A 60 8.92 -15.70 -3.65
CA ARG A 60 9.62 -15.96 -4.91
C ARG A 60 9.42 -17.39 -5.40
N ARG A 61 9.36 -18.41 -4.49
CA ARG A 61 9.03 -19.78 -4.86
C ARG A 61 7.63 -19.88 -5.47
N ARG A 62 6.64 -19.14 -4.94
CA ARG A 62 5.29 -19.09 -5.50
C ARG A 62 5.26 -18.51 -6.91
N LEU A 63 6.15 -17.62 -7.23
CA LEU A 63 6.33 -17.09 -8.59
C LEU A 63 7.14 -18.01 -9.52
N GLY A 64 7.69 -19.12 -9.04
CA GLY A 64 8.61 -19.96 -9.79
C GLY A 64 9.98 -19.32 -10.05
N LEU A 65 10.37 -18.34 -9.21
CA LEU A 65 11.60 -17.55 -9.39
C LEU A 65 12.73 -17.99 -8.47
N SER A 66 13.96 -17.74 -8.88
CA SER A 66 15.16 -18.02 -8.06
C SER A 66 15.12 -17.31 -6.72
N THR A 67 15.55 -18.04 -5.67
CA THR A 67 15.60 -17.58 -4.27
C THR A 67 17.03 -17.31 -3.79
N SER A 68 17.98 -17.09 -4.72
CA SER A 68 19.37 -16.81 -4.39
C SER A 68 19.52 -15.53 -3.55
N LYS A 69 20.62 -15.42 -2.81
CA LYS A 69 20.92 -14.24 -1.98
C LYS A 69 20.89 -12.94 -2.80
N LEU A 70 21.31 -12.98 -4.07
CA LEU A 70 21.28 -11.82 -4.97
C LEU A 70 19.84 -11.31 -5.19
N HIS A 71 18.88 -12.22 -5.36
CA HIS A 71 17.49 -11.84 -5.56
C HIS A 71 16.82 -11.33 -4.28
N LEU A 72 17.19 -11.87 -3.12
CA LEU A 72 16.75 -11.34 -1.83
C LEU A 72 17.32 -9.93 -1.60
N PHE A 73 18.62 -9.73 -1.85
CA PHE A 73 19.24 -8.41 -1.81
C PHE A 73 18.52 -7.41 -2.70
N ARG A 74 18.25 -7.77 -3.97
CA ARG A 74 17.51 -6.91 -4.89
C ARG A 74 16.13 -6.53 -4.37
N HIS A 75 15.47 -7.42 -3.65
CA HIS A 75 14.17 -7.14 -3.05
C HIS A 75 14.26 -6.11 -1.93
N PHE A 76 15.20 -6.28 -0.98
CA PHE A 76 15.47 -5.29 0.07
C PHE A 76 15.92 -3.96 -0.52
N TYR A 77 16.80 -3.99 -1.50
CA TYR A 77 17.29 -2.79 -2.17
C TYR A 77 16.16 -2.05 -2.89
N SER A 78 15.26 -2.76 -3.60
CA SER A 78 14.09 -2.17 -4.25
C SER A 78 13.18 -1.46 -3.25
N PHE A 79 12.92 -2.07 -2.09
CA PHE A 79 12.16 -1.45 -1.02
C PHE A 79 12.84 -0.16 -0.51
N GLY A 80 14.12 -0.23 -0.21
CA GLY A 80 14.87 0.93 0.27
C GLY A 80 14.90 2.07 -0.75
N VAL A 81 15.03 1.75 -2.06
CA VAL A 81 14.91 2.76 -3.13
C VAL A 81 13.54 3.44 -3.10
N THR A 82 12.46 2.67 -2.92
CA THR A 82 11.11 3.23 -2.82
C THR A 82 10.99 4.25 -1.68
N LEU A 83 11.59 3.95 -0.51
CA LEU A 83 11.62 4.87 0.63
C LEU A 83 12.44 6.13 0.36
N ILE A 84 13.65 5.98 -0.22
CA ILE A 84 14.52 7.11 -0.59
C ILE A 84 13.83 8.00 -1.61
N ASP A 85 13.27 7.42 -2.67
CA ASP A 85 12.60 8.14 -3.74
C ASP A 85 11.39 8.93 -3.21
N ARG A 86 10.62 8.33 -2.28
CA ARG A 86 9.52 9.02 -1.61
C ARG A 86 9.98 10.29 -0.91
N TYR A 87 11.00 10.19 -0.05
CA TYR A 87 11.53 11.36 0.67
C TYR A 87 12.11 12.40 -0.27
N ALA A 88 12.82 11.98 -1.30
CA ALA A 88 13.41 12.88 -2.29
C ALA A 88 12.36 13.59 -3.15
N TYR A 89 11.26 12.90 -3.50
CA TYR A 89 10.16 13.50 -4.26
C TYR A 89 9.38 14.52 -3.43
N MET A 90 9.14 14.24 -2.16
CA MET A 90 8.48 15.18 -1.24
C MET A 90 9.38 16.38 -0.92
N GLY A 91 10.71 16.20 -1.00
CA GLY A 91 11.69 17.26 -0.84
C GLY A 91 11.79 18.15 -2.10
N LYS A 92 11.89 19.48 -1.91
CA LYS A 92 11.95 20.43 -3.04
C LYS A 92 13.18 20.24 -3.93
N ARG A 93 14.31 19.74 -3.36
CA ARG A 93 15.61 19.70 -4.04
C ARG A 93 15.68 18.72 -5.20
N GLU A 94 15.16 17.50 -5.03
CA GLU A 94 15.34 16.38 -5.97
C GLU A 94 14.07 16.02 -6.74
N SER A 95 12.93 16.64 -6.41
CA SER A 95 11.62 16.31 -7.00
C SER A 95 11.58 16.44 -8.53
N HIS A 96 12.36 17.36 -9.10
CA HIS A 96 12.45 17.59 -10.55
C HIS A 96 13.04 16.41 -11.35
N ARG A 97 13.74 15.47 -10.67
CA ARG A 97 14.32 14.29 -11.33
C ARG A 97 13.27 13.22 -11.65
N PHE A 98 12.16 13.22 -10.93
CA PHE A 98 11.18 12.17 -11.02
C PHE A 98 10.21 12.42 -12.18
N LYS A 99 10.09 11.41 -13.04
CA LYS A 99 9.07 11.36 -14.10
C LYS A 99 7.92 10.49 -13.64
N THR A 100 6.71 10.99 -13.79
CA THR A 100 5.49 10.27 -13.45
C THR A 100 4.62 10.15 -14.67
N LEU A 101 4.27 8.91 -15.01
CA LEU A 101 3.29 8.60 -16.03
C LEU A 101 1.98 8.21 -15.35
N HIS A 102 0.88 8.64 -15.92
CA HIS A 102 -0.46 8.34 -15.44
C HIS A 102 -1.20 7.55 -16.48
N SER A 103 -1.71 6.40 -16.08
CA SER A 103 -2.51 5.52 -16.92
C SER A 103 -3.89 5.37 -16.31
N ASN A 104 -4.88 5.79 -17.06
CA ASN A 104 -6.30 5.65 -16.69
C ASN A 104 -6.70 6.40 -15.41
N GLU A 105 -6.02 7.48 -15.03
CA GLU A 105 -6.43 8.29 -13.88
C GLU A 105 -7.75 9.03 -14.11
N GLU A 106 -8.14 9.23 -15.37
CA GLU A 106 -9.44 9.79 -15.77
C GLU A 106 -10.61 8.98 -15.21
N ARG A 107 -10.42 7.71 -14.90
CA ARG A 107 -11.41 6.86 -14.22
C ARG A 107 -11.73 7.39 -12.83
N ILE A 108 -10.70 7.79 -12.08
CA ILE A 108 -10.87 8.36 -10.74
C ILE A 108 -11.55 9.72 -10.85
N ILE A 109 -11.08 10.58 -11.76
CA ILE A 109 -11.62 11.92 -11.97
C ILE A 109 -13.11 11.84 -12.34
N ARG A 110 -13.49 10.88 -13.19
CA ARG A 110 -14.89 10.66 -13.60
C ARG A 110 -15.78 10.29 -12.41
N GLU A 111 -15.35 9.32 -11.57
CA GLU A 111 -16.15 8.88 -10.43
C GLU A 111 -16.28 9.97 -9.36
N VAL A 112 -15.20 10.68 -9.06
CA VAL A 112 -15.22 11.83 -8.15
C VAL A 112 -16.13 12.95 -8.69
N GLY A 113 -16.08 13.20 -10.01
CA GLY A 113 -16.94 14.22 -10.66
C GLY A 113 -18.44 13.93 -10.58
N GLN A 114 -18.84 12.69 -10.28
CA GLN A 114 -20.23 12.31 -10.03
C GLN A 114 -20.70 12.63 -8.60
N GLY A 115 -19.84 13.23 -7.76
CA GLY A 115 -20.14 13.55 -6.35
C GLY A 115 -20.22 12.35 -5.43
N LYS A 116 -19.82 11.19 -5.89
CA LYS A 116 -19.70 9.98 -5.07
C LYS A 116 -18.29 9.88 -4.54
N GLY A 117 -18.13 9.44 -3.29
CA GLY A 117 -16.82 9.07 -2.77
C GLY A 117 -16.24 7.88 -3.51
N VAL A 118 -14.93 7.72 -3.46
CA VAL A 118 -14.21 6.66 -4.19
C VAL A 118 -13.26 5.94 -3.23
N ILE A 119 -13.25 4.63 -3.26
CA ILE A 119 -12.24 3.82 -2.58
C ILE A 119 -11.11 3.52 -3.57
N LEU A 120 -9.91 4.02 -3.29
CA LEU A 120 -8.70 3.63 -4.00
C LEU A 120 -8.05 2.47 -3.26
N LEU A 121 -8.11 1.29 -3.84
CA LEU A 121 -7.60 0.07 -3.23
C LEU A 121 -6.25 -0.30 -3.82
N GLY A 122 -5.21 -0.11 -3.02
CA GLY A 122 -3.84 -0.48 -3.34
C GLY A 122 -3.36 -1.71 -2.58
N ALA A 123 -2.05 -1.91 -2.62
CA ALA A 123 -1.32 -2.90 -1.84
C ALA A 123 0.01 -2.29 -1.38
N HIS A 124 0.73 -3.00 -0.49
CA HIS A 124 2.13 -2.65 -0.18
C HIS A 124 3.04 -2.98 -1.38
N PHE A 125 2.67 -2.40 -2.51
CA PHE A 125 3.26 -2.65 -3.81
C PHE A 125 3.77 -1.34 -4.44
N GLY A 126 5.03 -1.32 -4.86
CA GLY A 126 5.65 -0.14 -5.47
C GLY A 126 5.71 1.06 -4.52
N ASN A 127 5.40 2.26 -5.02
CA ASN A 127 5.42 3.49 -4.23
C ASN A 127 4.03 4.12 -4.12
N TRP A 128 3.18 3.51 -3.30
CA TRP A 128 1.80 3.94 -3.11
C TRP A 128 1.67 5.37 -2.53
N GLU A 129 2.61 5.80 -1.69
CA GLU A 129 2.59 7.17 -1.15
C GLU A 129 2.88 8.23 -2.23
N PHE A 130 3.62 7.84 -3.26
CA PHE A 130 3.84 8.67 -4.43
C PHE A 130 2.51 8.98 -5.16
N ALA A 131 1.60 7.99 -5.22
CA ALA A 131 0.27 8.14 -5.81
C ALA A 131 -0.57 9.22 -5.11
N GLY A 132 -0.58 9.23 -3.77
CA GLY A 132 -1.32 10.23 -2.99
C GLY A 132 -0.91 11.65 -3.35
N ASN A 133 0.39 11.92 -3.43
CA ASN A 133 0.91 13.24 -3.81
C ASN A 133 0.62 13.64 -5.27
N LEU A 134 0.45 12.68 -6.17
CA LEU A 134 0.11 12.94 -7.56
C LEU A 134 -1.36 13.30 -7.72
N LEU A 135 -2.24 12.56 -7.05
CA LEU A 135 -3.69 12.77 -7.10
C LEU A 135 -4.07 14.14 -6.51
N THR A 136 -3.45 14.56 -5.41
CA THR A 136 -3.77 15.83 -4.75
C THR A 136 -3.51 17.06 -5.60
N LYS A 137 -2.69 16.96 -6.64
CA LYS A 137 -2.42 18.06 -7.59
C LYS A 137 -3.48 18.21 -8.68
N ARG A 138 -4.31 17.18 -8.89
CA ARG A 138 -5.23 17.10 -10.03
C ARG A 138 -6.68 16.98 -9.64
N ILE A 139 -6.95 16.63 -8.38
CA ILE A 139 -8.30 16.38 -7.86
C ILE A 139 -8.55 17.34 -6.71
N THR A 140 -9.72 17.99 -6.72
CA THR A 140 -10.14 18.93 -5.67
C THR A 140 -10.74 18.24 -4.45
N ALA A 141 -11.24 17.02 -4.60
CA ALA A 141 -11.75 16.23 -3.48
C ALA A 141 -10.63 15.94 -2.46
N ARG A 142 -11.00 15.80 -1.20
CA ARG A 142 -10.07 15.41 -0.14
C ARG A 142 -9.68 13.96 -0.32
N VAL A 143 -8.41 13.66 -0.03
CA VAL A 143 -7.84 12.31 -0.10
C VAL A 143 -7.49 11.87 1.31
N HIS A 144 -8.23 10.89 1.82
CA HIS A 144 -8.05 10.35 3.16
C HIS A 144 -7.17 9.09 3.10
N VAL A 145 -6.10 9.06 3.90
CA VAL A 145 -5.21 7.89 4.06
C VAL A 145 -5.23 7.48 5.51
N PHE A 146 -5.56 6.22 5.79
CA PHE A 146 -5.59 5.67 7.14
C PHE A 146 -4.34 4.83 7.36
N MET A 147 -3.49 5.27 8.31
CA MET A 147 -2.21 4.63 8.63
C MET A 147 -2.19 4.23 10.10
N TYR A 148 -1.78 2.99 10.37
CA TYR A 148 -1.47 2.60 11.74
C TYR A 148 -0.18 3.27 12.17
N ALA A 149 -0.24 4.03 13.26
CA ALA A 149 0.94 4.70 13.74
C ALA A 149 1.74 3.82 14.70
N THR A 150 3.00 3.74 14.44
CA THR A 150 3.98 3.05 15.25
C THR A 150 4.82 4.07 16.02
N GLY A 151 4.45 4.33 17.28
CA GLY A 151 5.30 5.10 18.20
C GLY A 151 4.90 6.57 18.45
N ASN A 152 5.84 7.42 18.90
CA ASN A 152 5.60 8.81 19.37
C ASN A 152 5.20 9.85 18.28
N GLU A 153 4.81 9.43 17.10
CA GLU A 153 4.29 10.31 16.03
C GLU A 153 2.96 10.97 16.40
N TYR A 154 2.39 10.55 17.53
CA TYR A 154 1.09 10.97 18.08
C TYR A 154 1.10 12.23 18.95
N LYS A 155 2.27 12.81 19.21
CA LYS A 155 2.31 13.95 20.13
C LYS A 155 1.63 15.22 19.61
N ASP A 156 1.41 15.28 18.27
CA ASP A 156 0.92 16.49 17.61
C ASP A 156 -0.50 16.38 16.99
N GLY A 157 -1.27 15.37 17.39
CA GLY A 157 -2.64 15.18 16.90
C GLY A 157 -2.81 13.96 15.99
N ASN A 158 -4.02 13.41 15.96
CA ASN A 158 -4.36 12.19 15.23
C ASN A 158 -4.50 12.40 13.72
N ILE A 159 -4.41 13.63 13.21
CA ILE A 159 -4.66 13.98 11.81
C ILE A 159 -3.59 14.96 11.34
N SER A 160 -2.97 14.65 10.20
CA SER A 160 -2.06 15.55 9.48
C SER A 160 -2.68 15.95 8.14
N VAL A 161 -2.71 17.24 7.83
CA VAL A 161 -3.27 17.77 6.59
C VAL A 161 -2.18 18.42 5.75
N ILE A 162 -2.05 17.96 4.51
CA ILE A 162 -1.12 18.53 3.52
C ILE A 162 -1.93 18.81 2.24
N ASN A 163 -2.28 20.06 1.98
CA ASN A 163 -3.24 20.45 0.95
C ASN A 163 -4.60 19.74 1.16
N ASN A 164 -5.06 18.96 0.17
CA ASN A 164 -6.26 18.12 0.25
C ASN A 164 -5.97 16.66 0.69
N LEU A 165 -4.73 16.33 1.08
CA LEU A 165 -4.36 15.04 1.65
C LEU A 165 -4.54 15.08 3.17
N ILE A 166 -5.36 14.19 3.70
CA ILE A 166 -5.65 14.03 5.12
C ILE A 166 -5.12 12.67 5.57
N ILE A 167 -4.12 12.66 6.43
CA ILE A 167 -3.55 11.44 6.98
C ILE A 167 -4.12 11.22 8.37
N HIS A 168 -4.88 10.14 8.53
CA HIS A 168 -5.43 9.69 9.80
C HIS A 168 -4.48 8.68 10.43
N HIS A 169 -3.97 9.03 11.60
CA HIS A 169 -3.14 8.12 12.40
C HIS A 169 -4.02 7.31 13.33
N VAL A 170 -4.09 6.01 13.08
CA VAL A 170 -4.98 5.10 13.77
C VAL A 170 -4.27 4.41 14.93
N GLN A 171 -4.86 4.47 16.14
CA GLN A 171 -4.34 3.76 17.33
C GLN A 171 -5.20 2.59 17.77
N ASN A 172 -6.52 2.70 17.64
CA ASN A 172 -7.48 1.79 18.27
C ASN A 172 -8.66 1.44 17.36
N ALA A 173 -9.43 0.48 17.82
CA ALA A 173 -10.71 -0.04 17.36
C ALA A 173 -11.11 0.25 15.89
N ALA A 174 -11.21 -0.82 15.12
CA ALA A 174 -11.67 -0.80 13.72
C ALA A 174 -13.06 -0.12 13.53
N SER A 175 -13.87 0.01 14.58
CA SER A 175 -15.20 0.64 14.56
C SER A 175 -15.15 2.14 14.28
N ASP A 176 -14.28 2.87 14.97
CA ASP A 176 -14.23 4.33 14.88
C ASP A 176 -13.71 4.78 13.52
N ILE A 177 -12.73 4.03 13.01
CA ILE A 177 -12.18 4.24 11.68
C ILE A 177 -13.22 4.00 10.60
N ALA A 178 -14.05 2.96 10.74
CA ALA A 178 -15.09 2.66 9.76
C ALA A 178 -16.11 3.80 9.63
N VAL A 179 -16.47 4.44 10.74
CA VAL A 179 -17.38 5.60 10.74
C VAL A 179 -16.74 6.79 10.02
N GLU A 180 -15.47 7.09 10.30
CA GLU A 180 -14.74 8.17 9.62
C GLU A 180 -14.64 7.91 8.11
N ILE A 181 -14.32 6.69 7.69
CA ILE A 181 -14.26 6.29 6.29
C ILE A 181 -15.63 6.46 5.61
N ILE A 182 -16.70 5.98 6.24
CA ILE A 182 -18.07 6.09 5.71
C ILE A 182 -18.45 7.56 5.54
N ASN A 183 -18.14 8.41 6.51
CA ASN A 183 -18.43 9.84 6.43
C ASN A 183 -17.63 10.52 5.31
N ALA A 184 -16.36 10.21 5.15
CA ALA A 184 -15.54 10.73 4.05
C ALA A 184 -16.11 10.31 2.69
N LEU A 185 -16.45 9.04 2.50
CA LEU A 185 -17.04 8.54 1.26
C LEU A 185 -18.39 9.19 0.96
N ARG A 186 -19.26 9.37 1.97
CA ARG A 186 -20.54 10.06 1.81
C ARG A 186 -20.40 11.55 1.49
N SER A 187 -19.29 12.16 1.88
CA SER A 187 -18.96 13.56 1.54
C SER A 187 -18.38 13.72 0.13
N GLY A 188 -18.25 12.64 -0.66
CA GLY A 188 -17.67 12.68 -2.00
C GLY A 188 -16.14 12.64 -2.01
N ASP A 189 -15.50 12.32 -0.89
CA ASP A 189 -14.05 12.28 -0.75
C ASP A 189 -13.44 10.95 -1.23
N ILE A 190 -12.15 10.94 -1.44
CA ILE A 190 -11.37 9.74 -1.79
C ILE A 190 -10.82 9.11 -0.52
N VAL A 191 -10.98 7.80 -0.39
CA VAL A 191 -10.37 7.02 0.68
C VAL A 191 -9.37 6.02 0.11
N CYS A 192 -8.10 6.13 0.50
CA CYS A 192 -7.04 5.23 0.10
C CYS A 192 -6.86 4.13 1.15
N MET A 193 -6.90 2.88 0.71
CA MET A 193 -6.76 1.69 1.55
C MET A 193 -5.84 0.67 0.90
N HIS A 194 -5.25 -0.21 1.73
CA HIS A 194 -4.55 -1.41 1.25
C HIS A 194 -5.41 -2.65 1.50
N GLY A 195 -5.42 -3.57 0.53
CA GLY A 195 -6.19 -4.80 0.58
C GLY A 195 -5.34 -6.07 0.76
N ASP A 196 -4.02 -5.94 0.97
CA ASP A 196 -3.10 -7.07 1.07
C ASP A 196 -2.66 -7.40 2.50
N ARG A 197 -3.23 -6.73 3.52
CA ARG A 197 -2.93 -7.00 4.94
C ARG A 197 -4.18 -6.84 5.78
N PHE A 198 -4.25 -7.58 6.86
CA PHE A 198 -5.31 -7.51 7.86
C PHE A 198 -4.74 -7.67 9.26
N ILE A 199 -5.43 -7.14 10.26
CA ILE A 199 -5.14 -7.37 11.68
C ILE A 199 -6.01 -8.51 12.21
N GLU A 200 -5.59 -9.11 13.31
CA GLU A 200 -6.36 -10.16 13.97
C GLU A 200 -7.76 -9.66 14.33
N GLY A 201 -8.77 -10.53 14.12
CA GLY A 201 -10.19 -10.19 14.33
C GLY A 201 -10.89 -9.53 13.14
N GLN A 202 -10.20 -9.10 12.10
CA GLN A 202 -10.84 -8.62 10.89
C GLN A 202 -11.45 -9.75 10.07
N ARG A 203 -12.64 -9.50 9.48
CA ARG A 203 -13.25 -10.43 8.52
C ARG A 203 -12.36 -10.55 7.29
N THR A 204 -12.04 -11.79 6.94
CA THR A 204 -11.23 -12.13 5.76
C THR A 204 -11.95 -13.18 4.93
N GLU A 205 -11.63 -13.23 3.64
CA GLU A 205 -11.99 -14.29 2.72
C GLU A 205 -10.74 -15.00 2.23
N THR A 206 -10.88 -16.29 1.97
CA THR A 206 -9.80 -17.12 1.43
C THR A 206 -9.91 -17.18 -0.08
N ILE A 207 -8.84 -16.74 -0.78
CA ILE A 207 -8.77 -16.67 -2.23
C ILE A 207 -7.43 -17.25 -2.70
N ASP A 208 -7.44 -17.89 -3.86
CA ASP A 208 -6.21 -18.40 -4.46
C ASP A 208 -5.33 -17.25 -4.94
N PHE A 209 -4.08 -17.25 -4.47
CA PHE A 209 -3.09 -16.25 -4.78
C PHE A 209 -1.71 -16.90 -4.98
N LEU A 210 -1.14 -16.76 -6.16
CA LEU A 210 0.16 -17.35 -6.53
C LEU A 210 0.20 -18.87 -6.29
N GLY A 211 -0.89 -19.56 -6.63
CA GLY A 211 -0.97 -21.03 -6.58
C GLY A 211 -1.17 -21.63 -5.18
N LYS A 212 -1.55 -20.83 -4.20
CA LYS A 212 -2.02 -21.31 -2.88
C LYS A 212 -3.06 -20.35 -2.33
N THR A 213 -4.01 -20.89 -1.57
CA THR A 213 -5.00 -20.09 -0.85
C THR A 213 -4.34 -19.12 0.14
N ALA A 214 -4.86 -17.91 0.21
CA ALA A 214 -4.42 -16.87 1.13
C ALA A 214 -5.63 -16.06 1.62
N ARG A 215 -5.49 -15.48 2.81
CA ARG A 215 -6.54 -14.66 3.43
C ARG A 215 -6.38 -13.20 3.02
N PHE A 216 -7.49 -12.59 2.60
CA PHE A 216 -7.55 -11.18 2.25
C PHE A 216 -8.66 -10.47 3.04
N PRO A 217 -8.47 -9.21 3.46
CA PRO A 217 -9.49 -8.46 4.20
C PRO A 217 -10.68 -8.10 3.31
N VAL A 218 -11.88 -8.29 3.84
CA VAL A 218 -13.14 -7.94 3.17
C VAL A 218 -13.54 -6.48 3.42
N GLY A 219 -12.88 -5.81 4.36
CA GLY A 219 -13.23 -4.47 4.83
C GLY A 219 -13.45 -3.44 3.71
N PRO A 220 -12.56 -3.28 2.73
CA PRO A 220 -12.76 -2.33 1.63
C PRO A 220 -14.04 -2.60 0.83
N MET A 221 -14.35 -3.87 0.57
CA MET A 221 -15.55 -4.27 -0.17
C MET A 221 -16.82 -4.06 0.66
N ALA A 222 -16.76 -4.31 1.97
CA ALA A 222 -17.87 -4.04 2.88
C ALA A 222 -18.18 -2.53 2.97
N LEU A 223 -17.18 -1.68 3.02
CA LEU A 223 -17.35 -0.22 3.00
C LEU A 223 -17.97 0.24 1.67
N ALA A 224 -17.55 -0.30 0.54
CA ALA A 224 -18.15 -0.05 -0.75
C ALA A 224 -19.63 -0.44 -0.78
N ALA A 225 -19.97 -1.64 -0.25
CA ALA A 225 -21.34 -2.12 -0.17
C ALA A 225 -22.25 -1.24 0.72
N ILE A 226 -21.71 -0.66 1.79
CA ILE A 226 -22.45 0.22 2.70
C ILE A 226 -22.66 1.61 2.10
N THR A 227 -21.66 2.15 1.41
CA THR A 227 -21.65 3.52 0.93
C THR A 227 -22.11 3.69 -0.52
N GLY A 228 -22.05 2.60 -1.31
CA GLY A 228 -22.23 2.65 -2.77
C GLY A 228 -21.03 3.28 -3.51
N ALA A 229 -19.93 3.54 -2.80
CA ALA A 229 -18.73 4.10 -3.40
C ALA A 229 -18.04 3.04 -4.30
N PRO A 230 -17.62 3.40 -5.52
CA PRO A 230 -16.86 2.51 -6.38
C PRO A 230 -15.49 2.19 -5.78
N VAL A 231 -15.02 0.96 -6.00
CA VAL A 231 -13.66 0.54 -5.68
C VAL A 231 -12.82 0.60 -6.95
N ILE A 232 -11.76 1.40 -6.95
CA ILE A 232 -10.79 1.47 -8.03
C ILE A 232 -9.48 0.88 -7.53
N ILE A 233 -9.08 -0.25 -8.13
CA ILE A 233 -7.79 -0.87 -7.83
C ILE A 233 -6.70 -0.04 -8.48
N CYS A 234 -5.72 0.40 -7.69
CA CYS A 234 -4.65 1.25 -8.19
C CYS A 234 -3.27 0.81 -7.66
N HIS A 235 -2.25 1.16 -8.41
CA HIS A 235 -0.87 0.89 -8.04
C HIS A 235 0.08 1.89 -8.67
N THR A 236 1.22 2.11 -8.00
CA THR A 236 2.29 2.97 -8.50
C THR A 236 3.59 2.19 -8.52
N VAL A 237 4.11 1.91 -9.69
CA VAL A 237 5.31 1.08 -9.86
C VAL A 237 6.48 1.90 -10.38
N ARG A 238 7.67 1.54 -9.93
CA ARG A 238 8.91 2.04 -10.52
C ARG A 238 9.20 1.28 -11.81
N THR A 239 9.21 1.99 -12.93
CA THR A 239 9.44 1.42 -14.26
C THR A 239 10.86 1.62 -14.76
N ALA A 240 11.54 2.67 -14.28
CA ALA A 240 12.95 2.95 -14.56
C ALA A 240 13.57 3.77 -13.41
N LEU A 241 14.83 4.15 -13.54
CA LEU A 241 15.47 5.08 -12.61
C LEU A 241 14.72 6.42 -12.62
N PHE A 242 14.26 6.86 -11.45
CA PHE A 242 13.43 8.06 -11.26
C PHE A 242 12.12 8.10 -12.05
N SER A 243 11.64 6.96 -12.56
CA SER A 243 10.41 6.89 -13.33
C SER A 243 9.38 6.00 -12.63
N TYR A 244 8.19 6.56 -12.45
CA TYR A 244 7.06 5.89 -11.82
C TYR A 244 5.84 5.94 -12.73
N THR A 245 5.08 4.85 -12.75
CA THR A 245 3.81 4.78 -13.47
C THR A 245 2.69 4.52 -12.46
N PHE A 246 1.77 5.46 -12.35
CA PHE A 246 0.50 5.26 -11.69
C PHE A 246 -0.49 4.64 -12.66
N SER A 247 -1.26 3.65 -12.21
CA SER A 247 -2.32 3.01 -12.99
C SER A 247 -3.55 2.78 -12.14
N ALA A 248 -4.72 3.00 -12.72
CA ALA A 248 -6.03 2.73 -12.14
C ALA A 248 -6.79 1.73 -13.02
N GLU A 249 -7.37 0.69 -12.40
CA GLU A 249 -8.22 -0.27 -13.08
C GLU A 249 -9.65 0.27 -13.25
N GLU A 250 -10.51 -0.43 -14.02
CA GLU A 250 -11.94 -0.07 -14.12
C GLU A 250 -12.62 -0.13 -12.75
N PRO A 251 -13.45 0.86 -12.42
CA PRO A 251 -14.22 0.88 -11.18
C PRO A 251 -15.04 -0.40 -11.01
N VAL A 252 -15.03 -0.92 -9.78
CA VAL A 252 -15.88 -2.04 -9.37
C VAL A 252 -17.00 -1.48 -8.52
N GLN A 253 -18.24 -1.70 -8.95
CA GLN A 253 -19.42 -1.31 -8.20
C GLN A 253 -19.92 -2.48 -7.37
N ILE A 254 -20.28 -2.21 -6.12
CA ILE A 254 -20.99 -3.14 -5.24
C ILE A 254 -22.32 -2.47 -4.91
N SER A 255 -23.41 -3.08 -5.33
CA SER A 255 -24.74 -2.49 -5.19
C SER A 255 -25.15 -2.38 -3.73
N ALA A 256 -25.55 -1.18 -3.32
CA ALA A 256 -26.16 -0.97 -2.02
C ALA A 256 -27.66 -1.39 -2.07
N GLY A 257 -28.18 -1.87 -0.94
CA GLY A 257 -29.63 -2.17 -0.82
C GLY A 257 -30.08 -3.46 -1.49
N VAL A 258 -29.18 -4.30 -2.01
CA VAL A 258 -29.49 -5.63 -2.55
C VAL A 258 -29.52 -6.68 -1.44
N ASP A 259 -30.10 -7.85 -1.76
CA ASP A 259 -30.09 -9.01 -0.87
C ASP A 259 -28.68 -9.38 -0.39
N ARG A 260 -28.63 -9.93 0.82
CA ARG A 260 -27.36 -10.30 1.45
C ARG A 260 -26.53 -11.24 0.57
N THR A 261 -27.16 -12.24 -0.04
CA THR A 261 -26.48 -13.23 -0.89
C THR A 261 -25.86 -12.55 -2.11
N VAL A 262 -26.62 -11.72 -2.81
CA VAL A 262 -26.14 -10.97 -3.99
C VAL A 262 -24.99 -10.03 -3.60
N ARG A 263 -25.12 -9.36 -2.47
CA ARG A 263 -24.07 -8.48 -1.96
C ARG A 263 -22.80 -9.25 -1.63
N ASP A 264 -22.91 -10.38 -0.93
CA ASP A 264 -21.75 -11.19 -0.54
C ASP A 264 -21.05 -11.78 -1.79
N GLU A 265 -21.78 -12.16 -2.82
CA GLU A 265 -21.23 -12.56 -4.13
C GLU A 265 -20.51 -11.42 -4.85
N GLN A 266 -21.10 -10.23 -4.89
CA GLN A 266 -20.46 -9.05 -5.49
C GLN A 266 -19.17 -8.66 -4.74
N MET A 267 -19.18 -8.70 -3.41
CA MET A 267 -18.00 -8.43 -2.59
C MET A 267 -16.89 -9.45 -2.86
N ARG A 268 -17.24 -10.74 -2.96
CA ARG A 268 -16.30 -11.80 -3.29
C ARG A 268 -15.70 -11.62 -4.68
N SER A 269 -16.52 -11.38 -5.69
CA SER A 269 -16.08 -11.13 -7.07
C SER A 269 -15.14 -9.90 -7.16
N ALA A 270 -15.47 -8.82 -6.44
CA ALA A 270 -14.62 -7.63 -6.37
C ALA A 270 -13.26 -7.95 -5.72
N LEU A 271 -13.24 -8.76 -4.67
CA LEU A 271 -12.03 -9.18 -3.99
C LEU A 271 -11.18 -10.11 -4.87
N GLU A 272 -11.80 -11.04 -5.61
CA GLU A 272 -11.12 -11.89 -6.59
C GLU A 272 -10.48 -11.08 -7.71
N LYS A 273 -11.17 -10.04 -8.21
CA LYS A 273 -10.61 -9.10 -9.18
C LYS A 273 -9.38 -8.38 -8.61
N TYR A 274 -9.45 -7.90 -7.36
CA TYR A 274 -8.32 -7.27 -6.68
C TYR A 274 -7.12 -8.22 -6.59
N VAL A 275 -7.33 -9.45 -6.14
CA VAL A 275 -6.28 -10.46 -5.99
C VAL A 275 -5.66 -10.81 -7.35
N SER A 276 -6.48 -10.94 -8.40
CA SER A 276 -6.00 -11.19 -9.77
C SER A 276 -5.09 -10.05 -10.28
N VAL A 277 -5.48 -8.79 -10.04
CA VAL A 277 -4.64 -7.63 -10.39
C VAL A 277 -3.33 -7.65 -9.60
N LEU A 278 -3.38 -7.89 -8.29
CA LEU A 278 -2.18 -7.99 -7.46
C LEU A 278 -1.25 -9.11 -7.95
N GLU A 279 -1.80 -10.29 -8.28
CA GLU A 279 -1.02 -11.41 -8.82
C GLU A 279 -0.32 -11.04 -10.13
N LYS A 280 -1.04 -10.42 -11.07
CA LYS A 280 -0.50 -9.91 -12.33
C LYS A 280 0.67 -8.95 -12.09
N MET A 281 0.51 -8.05 -11.13
CA MET A 281 1.55 -7.09 -10.76
C MET A 281 2.76 -7.75 -10.12
N CYS A 282 2.56 -8.72 -9.21
CA CYS A 282 3.63 -9.51 -8.61
C CYS A 282 4.46 -10.27 -9.66
N ARG A 283 3.80 -10.84 -10.69
CA ARG A 283 4.49 -11.51 -11.78
C ARG A 283 5.28 -10.55 -12.67
N LYS A 284 4.72 -9.38 -12.96
CA LYS A 284 5.35 -8.37 -13.81
C LYS A 284 6.50 -7.63 -13.12
N TYR A 285 6.37 -7.34 -11.82
CA TYR A 285 7.34 -6.57 -11.03
C TYR A 285 7.72 -7.28 -9.73
N PRO A 286 8.40 -8.44 -9.79
CA PRO A 286 8.57 -9.37 -8.67
C PRO A 286 9.44 -8.86 -7.52
N TYR A 287 9.99 -7.66 -7.61
CA TYR A 287 10.78 -7.02 -6.54
C TYR A 287 10.03 -5.86 -5.86
N GLN A 288 8.76 -5.62 -6.23
CA GLN A 288 8.05 -4.42 -5.76
C GLN A 288 6.84 -4.73 -4.87
N TRP A 289 6.57 -5.98 -4.50
CA TRP A 289 5.62 -6.31 -3.44
C TRP A 289 6.36 -6.47 -2.12
N TYR A 290 6.15 -5.52 -1.21
CA TYR A 290 6.91 -5.43 0.04
C TYR A 290 6.25 -6.19 1.17
N ASN A 291 6.04 -7.49 0.93
CA ASN A 291 5.56 -8.42 1.93
C ASN A 291 6.74 -9.09 2.64
N PHE A 292 7.02 -8.67 3.88
CA PHE A 292 8.13 -9.13 4.68
C PHE A 292 7.71 -10.08 5.81
N TYR A 293 6.51 -10.66 5.73
CA TYR A 293 5.98 -11.66 6.66
C TYR A 293 5.45 -12.89 5.91
N GLN A 294 5.17 -13.98 6.65
CA GLN A 294 4.71 -15.25 6.07
C GLN A 294 3.22 -15.15 5.69
N PHE A 295 2.98 -14.73 4.46
CA PHE A 295 1.64 -14.39 3.97
C PHE A 295 0.69 -15.61 3.92
N TRP A 296 1.22 -16.80 3.62
CA TRP A 296 0.44 -18.02 3.44
C TRP A 296 0.42 -18.95 4.66
N GLU A 297 1.08 -18.65 5.75
CA GLU A 297 1.14 -19.52 6.93
C GLU A 297 -0.12 -19.44 7.78
N ASN A 298 -0.85 -18.35 7.69
CA ASN A 298 -2.11 -18.13 8.42
C ASN A 298 -3.35 -18.32 7.54
N SER A 299 -3.24 -19.13 6.49
CA SER A 299 -4.30 -19.35 5.50
C SER A 299 -4.93 -20.73 5.67
#